data_2441a3de41b966a5ad9c005cba57478f
#
_entry.id   2441a3de41b966a5ad9c005cba57478f
#
_cell.length_a   1.000
_cell.length_b   1.000
_cell.length_c   1.000
_cell.angle_alpha   90.00
_cell.angle_beta   90.00
_cell.angle_gamma   90.00
#
_symmetry.space_group_name_H-M   'P 1'
#
loop_
_entity.id
_entity.type
_entity.pdbx_description
1 polymer ?
#
loop_
_entity_poly.entity_id
_entity_poly.type
_entity_poly.pdbx_seq_one_letter_code
_entity_poly.pdbx_strand_id
1 'polypeptide(L)'
;MLTLNEPKLISGNANKNLAKAITRRMTVHRGLNVELVDARIERFNDQEIFIEVFENVRGEDMFIIQSTSNPANDNLMELLIMADALRRSSASRITAVIPYFGYARQDRRSKARTPISAKLVANLLVEAGVERILTLDLHATQIQGFFDIPVDLSLIHI
;
A
#
# COMPACT_ATOMS: atom_id res chain seq x y z
N MET A 1 21.85 -16.02 -11.95
CA MET A 1 21.64 -14.58 -12.06
C MET A 1 20.17 -14.33 -11.75
N LEU A 2 19.87 -13.80 -10.57
CA LEU A 2 18.51 -13.43 -10.21
C LEU A 2 18.15 -12.23 -11.07
N THR A 3 17.35 -12.42 -12.11
CA THR A 3 16.70 -11.32 -12.80
C THR A 3 15.74 -10.70 -11.80
N LEU A 4 16.10 -9.54 -11.26
CA LEU A 4 15.17 -8.71 -10.53
C LEU A 4 14.05 -8.36 -11.53
N ASN A 5 12.86 -8.90 -11.30
CA ASN A 5 11.71 -8.50 -12.07
C ASN A 5 11.53 -6.99 -11.94
N GLU A 6 11.20 -6.34 -13.03
CA GLU A 6 10.92 -4.91 -13.00
C GLU A 6 9.71 -4.65 -12.08
N PRO A 7 9.76 -3.62 -11.23
CA PRO A 7 8.65 -3.31 -10.34
C PRO A 7 7.42 -2.91 -11.16
N LYS A 8 6.28 -3.51 -10.87
CA LYS A 8 4.98 -3.10 -11.39
C LYS A 8 4.21 -2.30 -10.34
N LEU A 9 3.62 -1.21 -10.76
CA LEU A 9 2.90 -0.29 -9.88
C LEU A 9 1.41 -0.36 -10.15
N ILE A 10 0.63 -0.43 -9.07
CA ILE A 10 -0.84 -0.34 -9.12
C ILE A 10 -1.28 0.77 -8.15
N SER A 11 -2.27 1.55 -8.55
CA SER A 11 -2.77 2.66 -7.74
C SER A 11 -4.17 2.40 -7.23
N GLY A 12 -4.37 2.64 -5.94
CA GLY A 12 -5.71 2.84 -5.40
C GLY A 12 -6.29 4.21 -5.77
N ASN A 13 -7.51 4.48 -5.30
CA ASN A 13 -8.23 5.71 -5.64
C ASN A 13 -7.71 6.95 -4.89
N ALA A 14 -7.05 6.78 -3.73
CA ALA A 14 -6.62 7.91 -2.89
C ALA A 14 -5.52 8.77 -3.53
N ASN A 15 -4.62 8.18 -4.32
CA ASN A 15 -3.41 8.89 -4.79
C ASN A 15 -3.13 8.70 -6.28
N LYS A 16 -4.13 8.67 -7.14
CA LYS A 16 -3.95 8.46 -8.60
C LYS A 16 -2.97 9.45 -9.24
N ASN A 17 -3.02 10.72 -8.85
CA ASN A 17 -2.13 11.75 -9.38
C ASN A 17 -0.67 11.51 -8.95
N LEU A 18 -0.46 11.15 -7.69
CA LEU A 18 0.88 10.81 -7.18
C LEU A 18 1.42 9.55 -7.90
N ALA A 19 0.60 8.52 -8.05
CA ALA A 19 0.99 7.30 -8.75
C ALA A 19 1.43 7.57 -10.20
N LYS A 20 0.67 8.40 -10.92
CA LYS A 20 1.03 8.85 -12.28
C LYS A 20 2.32 9.69 -12.30
N ALA A 21 2.54 10.52 -11.29
CA ALA A 21 3.77 11.30 -11.18
C ALA A 21 4.99 10.39 -10.93
N ILE A 22 4.82 9.35 -10.11
CA ILE A 22 5.86 8.35 -9.83
C ILE A 22 6.21 7.60 -11.12
N THR A 23 5.23 7.08 -11.86
CA THR A 23 5.51 6.34 -13.12
C THR A 23 6.22 7.21 -14.14
N ARG A 24 5.80 8.47 -14.30
CA ARG A 24 6.50 9.44 -15.20
C ARG A 24 7.96 9.66 -14.77
N ARG A 25 8.20 9.82 -13.47
CA ARG A 25 9.54 10.01 -12.94
C ARG A 25 10.41 8.76 -13.14
N MET A 26 9.83 7.58 -12.92
CA MET A 26 10.53 6.32 -13.17
C MET A 26 10.85 6.12 -14.64
N THR A 27 9.93 6.44 -15.55
CA THR A 27 10.16 6.42 -17.01
C THR A 27 11.37 7.26 -17.40
N VAL A 28 11.42 8.51 -16.91
CA VAL A 28 12.55 9.43 -17.19
C VAL A 28 13.86 8.89 -16.62
N HIS A 29 13.83 8.37 -15.39
CA HIS A 29 15.05 7.91 -14.70
C HIS A 29 15.60 6.61 -15.27
N ARG A 30 14.72 5.69 -15.68
CA ARG A 30 15.12 4.37 -16.21
C ARG A 30 15.31 4.33 -17.71
N GLY A 31 14.76 5.30 -18.44
CA GLY A 31 14.73 5.29 -19.91
C GLY A 31 13.80 4.23 -20.51
N LEU A 32 12.92 3.62 -19.69
CA LEU A 32 11.93 2.62 -20.08
C LEU A 32 10.53 3.13 -19.71
N ASN A 33 9.54 2.88 -20.57
CA ASN A 33 8.18 3.28 -20.27
C ASN A 33 7.64 2.49 -19.06
N VAL A 34 7.27 3.19 -17.99
CA VAL A 34 6.68 2.63 -16.79
C VAL A 34 5.22 3.10 -16.71
N GLU A 35 4.30 2.16 -16.74
CA GLU A 35 2.87 2.43 -16.65
C GLU A 35 2.28 1.81 -15.38
N LEU A 36 1.12 2.31 -14.96
CA LEU A 36 0.35 1.67 -13.91
C LEU A 36 -0.33 0.43 -14.46
N VAL A 37 -0.35 -0.63 -13.67
CA VAL A 37 -1.15 -1.83 -13.95
C VAL A 37 -2.61 -1.43 -14.05
N ASP A 38 -3.26 -1.88 -15.10
CA ASP A 38 -4.67 -1.60 -15.34
C ASP A 38 -5.56 -2.40 -14.38
N ALA A 39 -6.41 -1.68 -13.67
CA ALA A 39 -7.30 -2.26 -12.68
C ALA A 39 -8.58 -1.43 -12.55
N ARG A 40 -9.67 -2.12 -12.27
CA ARG A 40 -10.96 -1.53 -11.96
C ARG A 40 -11.16 -1.59 -10.44
N ILE A 41 -11.44 -0.43 -9.85
CA ILE A 41 -11.73 -0.28 -8.43
C ILE A 41 -13.07 0.45 -8.32
N GLU A 42 -14.08 -0.25 -7.91
CA GLU A 42 -15.47 0.20 -7.87
C GLU A 42 -16.09 -0.07 -6.50
N ARG A 43 -17.28 0.46 -6.30
CA ARG A 43 -18.12 0.15 -5.15
C ARG A 43 -19.45 -0.42 -5.62
N PHE A 44 -19.92 -1.44 -4.94
CA PHE A 44 -21.29 -1.90 -5.07
C PHE A 44 -22.26 -0.89 -4.42
N ASN A 45 -23.56 -1.09 -4.64
CA ASN A 45 -24.60 -0.19 -4.11
C ASN A 45 -24.60 -0.12 -2.58
N ASP A 46 -24.17 -1.18 -1.91
CA ASP A 46 -24.01 -1.28 -0.45
C ASP A 46 -22.68 -0.72 0.06
N GLN A 47 -21.87 -0.13 -0.83
CA GLN A 47 -20.56 0.45 -0.59
C GLN A 47 -19.42 -0.56 -0.39
N GLU A 48 -19.66 -1.85 -0.57
CA GLU A 48 -18.57 -2.83 -0.63
C GLU A 48 -17.62 -2.54 -1.79
N ILE A 49 -16.33 -2.70 -1.57
CA ILE A 49 -15.29 -2.42 -2.56
C ILE A 49 -15.04 -3.66 -3.40
N PHE A 50 -15.03 -3.49 -4.71
CA PHE A 50 -14.68 -4.49 -5.70
C PHE A 50 -13.43 -4.08 -6.46
N ILE A 51 -12.49 -5.01 -6.62
CA ILE A 51 -11.24 -4.79 -7.36
C ILE A 51 -11.05 -5.92 -8.36
N GLU A 52 -10.71 -5.54 -9.59
CA GLU A 52 -10.34 -6.45 -10.67
C GLU A 52 -9.06 -5.95 -11.33
N VAL A 53 -8.04 -6.81 -11.39
CA VAL A 53 -6.75 -6.54 -12.04
C VAL A 53 -6.79 -7.17 -13.43
N PHE A 54 -6.60 -6.37 -14.49
CA PHE A 54 -6.71 -6.85 -15.87
C PHE A 54 -5.42 -7.43 -16.43
N GLU A 55 -4.29 -7.14 -15.82
CA GLU A 55 -2.99 -7.65 -16.26
C GLU A 55 -2.58 -8.91 -15.49
N ASN A 56 -1.75 -9.73 -16.15
CA ASN A 56 -1.10 -10.84 -15.47
C ASN A 56 0.01 -10.32 -14.54
N VAL A 57 -0.16 -10.57 -13.25
CA VAL A 57 0.78 -10.15 -12.19
C VAL A 57 1.50 -11.32 -11.53
N ARG A 58 1.35 -12.54 -12.08
CA ARG A 58 1.99 -13.73 -11.54
C ARG A 58 3.51 -13.59 -11.56
N GLY A 59 4.12 -13.81 -10.39
CA GLY A 59 5.57 -13.72 -10.24
C GLY A 59 6.16 -12.32 -10.25
N GLU A 60 5.33 -11.27 -10.37
CA GLU A 60 5.76 -9.88 -10.44
C GLU A 60 6.02 -9.28 -9.05
N ASP A 61 6.92 -8.31 -8.99
CA ASP A 61 7.17 -7.48 -7.81
C ASP A 61 6.22 -6.28 -7.83
N MET A 62 5.17 -6.33 -7.00
CA MET A 62 4.05 -5.41 -7.03
C MET A 62 4.18 -4.30 -6.00
N PHE A 63 3.96 -3.06 -6.41
CA PHE A 63 3.91 -1.88 -5.54
C PHE A 63 2.51 -1.27 -5.59
N ILE A 64 1.80 -1.29 -4.46
CA ILE A 64 0.49 -0.67 -4.30
C ILE A 64 0.67 0.75 -3.77
N ILE A 65 0.22 1.75 -4.52
CA ILE A 65 0.30 3.16 -4.11
C ILE A 65 -1.07 3.58 -3.58
N GLN A 66 -1.20 3.70 -2.26
CA GLN A 66 -2.46 4.06 -1.61
C GLN A 66 -2.22 4.65 -0.22
N SER A 67 -2.53 5.93 -0.01
CA SER A 67 -2.64 6.51 1.33
C SER A 67 -3.87 6.01 2.05
N THR A 68 -3.78 5.86 3.36
CA THR A 68 -4.93 5.58 4.22
C THR A 68 -5.40 6.85 4.97
N SER A 69 -5.33 7.98 4.27
CA SER A 69 -5.89 9.27 4.68
C SER A 69 -7.43 9.28 4.53
N ASN A 70 -8.04 10.42 4.80
CA ASN A 70 -9.51 10.58 4.69
C ASN A 70 -10.01 10.31 3.24
N PRO A 71 -11.05 9.46 3.07
CA PRO A 71 -11.76 8.65 4.07
C PRO A 71 -10.97 7.40 4.48
N ALA A 72 -10.49 7.39 5.72
CA ALA A 72 -9.48 6.43 6.18
C ALA A 72 -9.93 4.95 6.09
N ASN A 73 -11.16 4.66 6.49
CA ASN A 73 -11.68 3.30 6.49
C ASN A 73 -11.82 2.74 5.07
N ASP A 74 -12.31 3.55 4.17
CA ASP A 74 -12.51 3.20 2.76
C ASP A 74 -11.15 2.96 2.08
N ASN A 75 -10.22 3.87 2.26
CA ASN A 75 -8.89 3.77 1.68
C ASN A 75 -8.09 2.60 2.27
N LEU A 76 -8.24 2.31 3.56
CA LEU A 76 -7.63 1.14 4.18
C LEU A 76 -8.22 -0.15 3.62
N MET A 77 -9.55 -0.26 3.54
CA MET A 77 -10.19 -1.46 3.02
C MET A 77 -9.83 -1.68 1.55
N GLU A 78 -9.78 -0.63 0.75
CA GLU A 78 -9.34 -0.68 -0.64
C GLU A 78 -7.91 -1.23 -0.76
N LEU A 79 -6.99 -0.77 0.09
CA LEU A 79 -5.62 -1.27 0.15
C LEU A 79 -5.56 -2.76 0.51
N LEU A 80 -6.33 -3.19 1.51
CA LEU A 80 -6.37 -4.59 1.96
C LEU A 80 -6.90 -5.52 0.86
N ILE A 81 -8.00 -5.16 0.22
CA ILE A 81 -8.61 -5.94 -0.86
C ILE A 81 -7.68 -6.00 -2.08
N MET A 82 -6.98 -4.92 -2.39
CA MET A 82 -6.01 -4.88 -3.48
C MET A 82 -4.82 -5.81 -3.20
N ALA A 83 -4.30 -5.81 -1.98
CA ALA A 83 -3.24 -6.71 -1.57
C ALA A 83 -3.69 -8.19 -1.68
N ASP A 84 -4.89 -8.53 -1.21
CA ASP A 84 -5.45 -9.87 -1.33
C ASP A 84 -5.63 -10.30 -2.80
N ALA A 85 -6.11 -9.41 -3.66
CA ALA A 85 -6.25 -9.68 -5.09
C ALA A 85 -4.90 -10.02 -5.75
N LEU A 86 -3.86 -9.26 -5.45
CA LEU A 86 -2.51 -9.51 -5.96
C LEU A 86 -1.92 -10.82 -5.41
N ARG A 87 -2.10 -11.08 -4.11
CA ARG A 87 -1.66 -12.33 -3.47
C ARG A 87 -2.32 -13.54 -4.13
N ARG A 88 -3.64 -13.51 -4.33
CA ARG A 88 -4.39 -14.58 -5.02
C ARG A 88 -4.02 -14.73 -6.49
N SER A 89 -3.57 -13.66 -7.11
CA SER A 89 -3.03 -13.68 -8.48
C SER A 89 -1.57 -14.16 -8.54
N SER A 90 -1.00 -14.63 -7.43
CA SER A 90 0.37 -15.17 -7.32
C SER A 90 1.46 -14.13 -7.63
N ALA A 91 1.27 -12.88 -7.25
CA ALA A 91 2.37 -11.91 -7.23
C ALA A 91 3.53 -12.45 -6.38
N SER A 92 4.76 -12.18 -6.79
CA SER A 92 5.97 -12.68 -6.10
C SER A 92 6.22 -11.97 -4.79
N ARG A 93 5.95 -10.67 -4.76
CA ARG A 93 6.10 -9.81 -3.58
C ARG A 93 5.12 -8.64 -3.67
N ILE A 94 4.60 -8.20 -2.54
CA ILE A 94 3.68 -7.07 -2.45
C ILE A 94 4.25 -6.04 -1.48
N THR A 95 4.60 -4.87 -2.01
CA THR A 95 5.01 -3.69 -1.23
C THR A 95 3.87 -2.69 -1.21
N ALA A 96 3.45 -2.28 -0.02
CA ALA A 96 2.49 -1.18 0.12
C ALA A 96 3.23 0.16 0.28
N VAL A 97 3.00 1.05 -0.65
CA VAL A 97 3.48 2.44 -0.61
C VAL A 97 2.36 3.29 -0.05
N ILE A 98 2.48 3.66 1.21
CA ILE A 98 1.46 4.35 1.99
C ILE A 98 1.98 5.74 2.38
N PRO A 99 1.81 6.77 1.53
CA PRO A 99 2.33 8.11 1.80
C PRO A 99 1.86 8.67 3.14
N TYR A 100 0.59 8.47 3.49
CA TYR A 100 0.05 8.79 4.81
C TYR A 100 -0.55 7.53 5.45
N PHE A 101 -0.03 7.18 6.62
CA PHE A 101 -0.48 6.02 7.38
C PHE A 101 -1.58 6.41 8.37
N GLY A 102 -2.81 6.09 8.05
CA GLY A 102 -3.98 6.32 8.90
C GLY A 102 -3.93 5.47 10.18
N TYR A 103 -4.65 5.90 11.21
CA TYR A 103 -4.67 5.28 12.54
C TYR A 103 -3.34 5.35 13.33
N ALA A 104 -2.28 5.93 12.77
CA ALA A 104 -0.98 6.04 13.42
C ALA A 104 -1.01 6.79 14.75
N ARG A 105 -1.98 7.71 14.94
CA ARG A 105 -2.16 8.44 16.21
C ARG A 105 -2.57 7.54 17.37
N GLN A 106 -3.10 6.35 17.10
CA GLN A 106 -3.55 5.37 18.09
C GLN A 106 -2.47 4.29 18.29
N ASP A 107 -1.26 4.74 18.62
CA ASP A 107 -0.06 3.91 18.80
C ASP A 107 0.10 3.34 20.22
N ARG A 108 -0.73 3.79 21.14
CA ARG A 108 -0.70 3.40 22.55
C ARG A 108 -2.08 3.54 23.20
N ARG A 109 -2.27 2.87 24.31
CA ARG A 109 -3.47 3.08 25.14
C ARG A 109 -3.39 4.44 25.83
N SER A 110 -4.29 5.33 25.50
CA SER A 110 -4.41 6.65 26.14
C SER A 110 -5.28 6.60 27.42
N LYS A 111 -6.18 5.62 27.50
CA LYS A 111 -7.10 5.38 28.60
C LYS A 111 -7.32 3.90 28.81
N ALA A 112 -7.92 3.52 29.97
CA ALA A 112 -8.33 2.14 30.21
C ALA A 112 -9.34 1.69 29.14
N ARG A 113 -9.19 0.45 28.67
CA ARG A 113 -10.09 -0.20 27.70
C ARG A 113 -10.13 0.49 26.33
N THR A 114 -9.04 1.15 25.90
CA THR A 114 -8.89 1.70 24.56
C THR A 114 -8.04 0.77 23.69
N PRO A 115 -8.23 0.78 22.37
CA PRO A 115 -7.45 -0.03 21.44
C PRO A 115 -6.03 0.53 21.20
N ILE A 116 -5.22 -0.25 20.48
CA ILE A 116 -4.00 0.20 19.80
C ILE A 116 -4.24 -0.02 18.31
N SER A 117 -4.95 0.90 17.69
CA SER A 117 -5.43 0.72 16.31
C SER A 117 -4.30 0.70 15.29
N ALA A 118 -3.19 1.37 15.56
CA ALA A 118 -2.01 1.32 14.71
C ALA A 118 -1.44 -0.12 14.60
N LYS A 119 -1.41 -0.88 15.71
CA LYS A 119 -1.00 -2.28 15.69
C LYS A 119 -2.01 -3.17 14.96
N LEU A 120 -3.30 -2.93 15.14
CA LEU A 120 -4.35 -3.66 14.43
C LEU A 120 -4.20 -3.48 12.92
N VAL A 121 -4.03 -2.24 12.45
CA VAL A 121 -3.85 -1.94 11.02
C VAL A 121 -2.58 -2.59 10.49
N ALA A 122 -1.47 -2.55 11.24
CA ALA A 122 -0.24 -3.24 10.87
C ALA A 122 -0.48 -4.75 10.65
N ASN A 123 -1.17 -5.40 11.57
CA ASN A 123 -1.51 -6.82 11.46
C ASN A 123 -2.41 -7.13 10.26
N LEU A 124 -3.42 -6.29 10.00
CA LEU A 124 -4.31 -6.47 8.85
C LEU A 124 -3.57 -6.38 7.51
N LEU A 125 -2.62 -5.46 7.38
CA LEU A 125 -1.80 -5.32 6.18
C LEU A 125 -0.96 -6.58 5.92
N VAL A 126 -0.31 -7.11 6.95
CA VAL A 126 0.49 -8.34 6.86
C VAL A 126 -0.42 -9.53 6.50
N GLU A 127 -1.56 -9.67 7.15
CA GLU A 127 -2.51 -10.76 6.87
C GLU A 127 -3.08 -10.70 5.45
N ALA A 128 -3.31 -9.50 4.92
CA ALA A 128 -3.74 -9.31 3.54
C ALA A 128 -2.69 -9.70 2.50
N GLY A 129 -1.43 -9.87 2.90
CA GLY A 129 -0.33 -10.31 2.03
C GLY A 129 0.73 -9.26 1.74
N VAL A 130 0.71 -8.13 2.44
CA VAL A 130 1.77 -7.12 2.32
C VAL A 130 3.04 -7.64 3.00
N GLU A 131 4.16 -7.61 2.29
CA GLU A 131 5.45 -8.12 2.75
C GLU A 131 6.48 -7.01 3.01
N ARG A 132 6.18 -5.78 2.59
CA ARG A 132 7.00 -4.60 2.83
C ARG A 132 6.14 -3.34 2.84
N ILE A 133 6.49 -2.40 3.70
CA ILE A 133 5.85 -1.08 3.76
C ILE A 133 6.88 -0.01 3.37
N LEU A 134 6.47 0.93 2.53
CA LEU A 134 7.16 2.18 2.29
C LEU A 134 6.21 3.32 2.66
N THR A 135 6.60 4.18 3.58
CA THR A 135 5.77 5.31 4.02
C THR A 135 6.60 6.58 4.12
N LEU A 136 5.94 7.72 3.94
CA LEU A 136 6.58 9.03 4.02
C LEU A 136 6.38 9.69 5.38
N ASP A 137 5.25 9.38 6.03
CA ASP A 137 4.87 10.02 7.28
C ASP A 137 4.27 8.99 8.24
N LEU A 138 4.94 8.85 9.39
CA LEU A 138 4.43 8.13 10.54
C LEU A 138 4.33 9.09 11.72
N HIS A 139 3.19 9.08 12.41
CA HIS A 139 2.97 9.89 13.61
C HIS A 139 4.08 9.71 14.65
N ALA A 140 4.61 8.51 14.75
CA ALA A 140 5.72 8.16 15.64
C ALA A 140 6.61 7.10 14.97
N THR A 141 7.91 7.29 14.97
CA THR A 141 8.86 6.39 14.30
C THR A 141 8.85 4.97 14.88
N GLN A 142 8.53 4.83 16.18
CA GLN A 142 8.42 3.53 16.86
C GLN A 142 7.28 2.65 16.33
N ILE A 143 6.34 3.17 15.54
CA ILE A 143 5.30 2.37 14.87
C ILE A 143 5.92 1.34 13.92
N GLN A 144 7.12 1.59 13.42
CA GLN A 144 7.86 0.58 12.64
C GLN A 144 8.01 -0.74 13.40
N GLY A 145 8.13 -0.70 14.71
CA GLY A 145 8.21 -1.88 15.57
C GLY A 145 6.90 -2.68 15.69
N PHE A 146 5.79 -2.17 15.17
CA PHE A 146 4.51 -2.89 15.14
C PHE A 146 4.43 -3.90 13.99
N PHE A 147 5.33 -3.79 13.02
CA PHE A 147 5.41 -4.67 11.87
C PHE A 147 6.48 -5.73 12.06
N ASP A 148 6.15 -6.97 11.71
CA ASP A 148 7.12 -8.06 11.60
C ASP A 148 7.72 -8.15 10.18
N ILE A 149 7.41 -7.19 9.33
CA ILE A 149 7.91 -7.04 7.97
C ILE A 149 8.75 -5.76 7.84
N PRO A 150 9.64 -5.66 6.83
CA PRO A 150 10.43 -4.46 6.61
C PRO A 150 9.55 -3.21 6.40
N VAL A 151 9.94 -2.12 7.05
CA VAL A 151 9.32 -0.80 6.90
C VAL A 151 10.38 0.21 6.51
N ASP A 152 10.22 0.81 5.34
CA ASP A 152 11.04 1.92 4.89
C ASP A 152 10.29 3.23 5.19
N LEU A 153 10.86 4.01 6.08
CA LEU A 153 10.39 5.36 6.38
C LEU A 153 11.23 6.37 5.61
N SER A 154 10.62 7.03 4.63
CA SER A 154 11.26 8.13 3.93
C SER A 154 11.13 9.39 4.76
N LEU A 155 12.16 9.72 5.51
CA LEU A 155 12.27 11.01 6.18
C LEU A 155 12.63 12.06 5.12
N ILE A 156 11.64 12.88 4.73
CA ILE A 156 11.93 14.08 3.95
C ILE A 156 12.55 15.06 4.95
N HIS A 157 13.86 15.18 4.90
CA HIS A 157 14.52 16.30 5.56
C HIS A 157 14.22 17.56 4.75
N ILE A 158 13.36 18.38 5.31
CA ILE A 158 13.13 19.76 4.84
C ILE A 158 14.28 20.62 5.36
#